data_b8379130fbc24dc1cc94d2ff0c1334a6
#
_entry.id   b8379130fbc24dc1cc94d2ff0c1334a6
#
_cell.length_a   1.000
_cell.length_b   1.000
_cell.length_c   1.000
_cell.angle_alpha   90.00
_cell.angle_beta   90.00
_cell.angle_gamma   90.00
#
_symmetry.space_group_name_H-M   'P 1'
#
loop_
_entity.id
_entity.type
_entity.pdbx_description
1 polymer ?
#
loop_
_entity_poly.entity_id
_entity_poly.type
_entity_poly.pdbx_seq_one_letter_code
_entity_poly.pdbx_strand_id
1 'polypeptide(L)'
;MPAVLPKHENEKKDLVEMNWDPITRIVGSLGIYTKIDFKNKEVAECYSTSSIFRGYSIFMQGKDPRDSPFITSRICGICGDNHATCAVYTTNMAFGVHPPSLGEWIINLGEAAEYMFDHNIYQDNLVGVDFCEQMVRETNPGVWEKAQKADAPHAADHGYRKISDIMTALNPFSGEFYREALQMSRLTREMFCLMEGRHVHPSTLYPGGIGTVATVQVFTDYLARLMKYVEFMKKVVPLHDDLFDFFYEALPGYEKVGQRRVLLGCWGSWNNPHFCDYQYRTMAEWGRKMYVTPSVIVDGKVVTNSLVDINLGMRILLGSSFYEDWQNAENFVREDPLGNPVDQRHPWNQTTTPKPQKRDFGDKYTWVMSPRWFDGAEYLALDTGGGPIARLWATAANGLVDIGYVKATGSSVQINLPKTATKGEVTFEWKIPKWSNAIERDRARTYFQAYSAAAALYFTEQALKEMYAGRTTTWSEFTVPEEAVACGFHEAVRGVLSHHLVIRKGKIANYHPYPPTPWNASPRDIYGTPGPYEDAVQNTPIFEENGPDKFKGVDIMRAVRSFDPCLPCGVHMFLGDGKVLETRHSPMFGAVRQE
;
A
#
# COMPACT_ATOMS: atom_id res chain seq x y z
N MET A 1 10.42 -19.55 -14.18
CA MET A 1 10.22 -20.99 -13.89
C MET A 1 9.22 -21.07 -12.76
N PRO A 2 8.22 -21.94 -12.77
CA PRO A 2 7.33 -22.10 -11.63
C PRO A 2 8.16 -22.51 -10.41
N ALA A 3 7.89 -21.90 -9.27
CA ALA A 3 8.43 -22.37 -8.01
C ALA A 3 7.83 -23.76 -7.73
N VAL A 4 8.66 -24.71 -7.31
CA VAL A 4 8.16 -25.99 -6.82
C VAL A 4 7.78 -25.77 -5.37
N LEU A 5 6.53 -26.00 -5.03
CA LEU A 5 6.06 -25.89 -3.65
C LEU A 5 6.85 -26.83 -2.74
N PRO A 6 7.12 -26.42 -1.49
CA PRO A 6 7.72 -27.35 -0.51
C PRO A 6 6.84 -28.59 -0.36
N LYS A 7 7.42 -29.78 -0.47
CA LYS A 7 6.71 -31.03 -0.21
C LYS A 7 6.62 -31.26 1.30
N HIS A 8 5.41 -31.21 1.84
CA HIS A 8 5.16 -31.63 3.21
C HIS A 8 4.83 -33.13 3.27
N GLU A 9 5.43 -33.85 4.20
CA GLU A 9 5.32 -35.34 4.33
C GLU A 9 3.91 -35.86 4.69
N ASN A 10 2.93 -34.99 4.95
CA ASN A 10 1.54 -35.34 5.30
C ASN A 10 0.53 -34.85 4.27
N GLU A 11 0.72 -35.17 2.99
CA GLU A 11 -0.24 -34.79 1.94
C GLU A 11 -1.59 -35.49 2.16
N LYS A 12 -2.64 -34.70 2.42
CA LYS A 12 -4.04 -35.14 2.27
C LYS A 12 -4.24 -35.49 0.79
N LYS A 13 -4.60 -36.72 0.47
CA LYS A 13 -4.69 -37.25 -0.90
C LYS A 13 -5.69 -36.57 -1.84
N ASP A 14 -6.50 -35.62 -1.35
CA ASP A 14 -7.63 -35.04 -2.08
C ASP A 14 -7.45 -33.53 -2.37
N LEU A 15 -6.23 -32.97 -2.17
CA LEU A 15 -5.97 -31.55 -2.47
C LEU A 15 -5.58 -31.34 -3.94
N VAL A 16 -6.14 -30.31 -4.56
CA VAL A 16 -5.84 -29.91 -5.94
C VAL A 16 -4.87 -28.73 -5.93
N GLU A 17 -3.73 -28.89 -6.58
CA GLU A 17 -2.79 -27.77 -6.77
C GLU A 17 -3.28 -26.85 -7.89
N MET A 18 -3.45 -25.57 -7.58
CA MET A 18 -3.80 -24.54 -8.54
C MET A 18 -2.94 -23.29 -8.34
N ASN A 19 -2.39 -22.80 -9.45
CA ASN A 19 -1.38 -21.77 -9.40
C ASN A 19 -1.72 -20.64 -10.39
N TRP A 20 -1.62 -19.40 -9.91
CA TRP A 20 -1.78 -18.20 -10.73
C TRP A 20 -0.44 -17.46 -10.76
N ASP A 21 0.30 -17.59 -11.86
CA ASP A 21 1.63 -17.02 -12.03
C ASP A 21 1.87 -16.57 -13.49
N PRO A 22 1.90 -15.25 -13.75
CA PRO A 22 1.58 -14.17 -12.82
C PRO A 22 0.08 -13.93 -12.66
N ILE A 23 -0.32 -13.38 -11.52
CA ILE A 23 -1.69 -12.85 -11.38
C ILE A 23 -1.82 -11.55 -12.18
N THR A 24 -3.04 -11.25 -12.65
CA THR A 24 -3.34 -10.02 -13.42
C THR A 24 -3.96 -8.94 -12.56
N ARG A 25 -4.05 -7.72 -13.12
CA ARG A 25 -4.64 -6.53 -12.49
C ARG A 25 -3.97 -6.17 -11.15
N ILE A 26 -2.65 -6.27 -11.15
CA ILE A 26 -1.75 -5.80 -10.10
C ILE A 26 -0.57 -5.08 -10.77
N VAL A 27 0.32 -4.51 -9.98
CA VAL A 27 1.56 -3.92 -10.50
C VAL A 27 2.71 -4.92 -10.34
N GLY A 28 3.36 -5.30 -11.45
CA GLY A 28 4.49 -6.23 -11.47
C GLY A 28 4.07 -7.70 -11.55
N SER A 29 4.96 -8.61 -11.12
CA SER A 29 4.79 -10.06 -11.25
C SER A 29 4.73 -10.73 -9.87
N LEU A 30 3.60 -11.32 -9.57
CA LEU A 30 3.33 -12.10 -8.36
C LEU A 30 2.72 -13.43 -8.77
N GLY A 31 3.28 -14.52 -8.27
CA GLY A 31 2.70 -15.85 -8.32
C GLY A 31 2.03 -16.21 -7.01
N ILE A 32 0.84 -16.77 -7.09
CA ILE A 32 0.09 -17.34 -5.97
C ILE A 32 -0.08 -18.82 -6.24
N TYR A 33 0.46 -19.64 -5.36
CA TYR A 33 0.45 -21.09 -5.41
C TYR A 33 -0.41 -21.62 -4.29
N THR A 34 -1.39 -22.46 -4.61
CA THR A 34 -2.36 -22.94 -3.63
C THR A 34 -2.57 -24.44 -3.72
N LYS A 35 -2.94 -25.03 -2.58
CA LYS A 35 -3.57 -26.34 -2.50
C LYS A 35 -5.00 -26.16 -2.04
N ILE A 36 -5.96 -26.62 -2.83
CA ILE A 36 -7.37 -26.38 -2.63
C ILE A 36 -8.10 -27.66 -2.24
N ASP A 37 -8.85 -27.61 -1.17
CA ASP A 37 -9.80 -28.63 -0.75
C ASP A 37 -11.19 -28.30 -1.31
N PHE A 38 -11.50 -28.82 -2.48
CA PHE A 38 -12.80 -28.63 -3.11
C PHE A 38 -13.96 -29.30 -2.36
N LYS A 39 -13.68 -30.33 -1.55
CA LYS A 39 -14.69 -31.01 -0.75
C LYS A 39 -15.19 -30.13 0.39
N ASN A 40 -14.25 -29.47 1.07
CA ASN A 40 -14.53 -28.53 2.15
C ASN A 40 -14.73 -27.08 1.65
N LYS A 41 -14.49 -26.83 0.37
CA LYS A 41 -14.58 -25.50 -0.27
C LYS A 41 -13.70 -24.45 0.43
N GLU A 42 -12.41 -24.75 0.59
CA GLU A 42 -11.44 -23.84 1.22
C GLU A 42 -10.06 -23.98 0.61
N VAL A 43 -9.23 -22.96 0.80
CA VAL A 43 -7.80 -23.00 0.45
C VAL A 43 -7.03 -23.56 1.63
N ALA A 44 -6.46 -24.76 1.47
CA ALA A 44 -5.73 -25.44 2.53
C ALA A 44 -4.31 -24.88 2.76
N GLU A 45 -3.62 -24.49 1.68
CA GLU A 45 -2.28 -23.94 1.74
C GLU A 45 -2.12 -22.82 0.69
N CYS A 46 -1.30 -21.82 1.02
CA CYS A 46 -0.95 -20.74 0.10
C CYS A 46 0.52 -20.35 0.25
N TYR A 47 1.16 -20.09 -0.90
CA TYR A 47 2.51 -19.54 -1.00
C TYR A 47 2.51 -18.39 -2.01
N SER A 48 3.14 -17.27 -1.64
CA SER A 48 3.33 -16.12 -2.53
C SER A 48 4.76 -16.06 -3.02
N THR A 49 4.95 -15.90 -4.32
CA THR A 49 6.29 -15.85 -4.90
C THR A 49 6.46 -14.63 -5.78
N SER A 50 7.66 -14.07 -5.75
CA SER A 50 8.11 -13.09 -6.71
C SER A 50 9.37 -13.60 -7.39
N SER A 51 9.32 -13.64 -8.72
CA SER A 51 10.39 -14.17 -9.57
C SER A 51 11.47 -13.13 -9.94
N ILE A 52 11.34 -11.90 -9.48
CA ILE A 52 12.15 -10.77 -9.95
C ILE A 52 13.04 -10.21 -8.81
N PHE A 53 14.31 -9.82 -9.12
CA PHE A 53 15.29 -9.18 -8.22
C PHE A 53 15.81 -7.88 -8.83
N ARG A 54 15.90 -6.76 -8.08
CA ARG A 54 16.40 -5.45 -8.57
C ARG A 54 17.62 -4.88 -7.86
N GLY A 55 17.95 -5.32 -6.65
CA GLY A 55 19.20 -5.03 -5.97
C GLY A 55 19.43 -3.58 -5.56
N TYR A 56 18.38 -2.81 -5.25
CA TYR A 56 18.54 -1.40 -4.84
C TYR A 56 19.47 -1.22 -3.64
N SER A 57 19.37 -2.08 -2.64
CA SER A 57 20.25 -2.05 -1.47
C SER A 57 21.72 -2.31 -1.80
N ILE A 58 21.99 -2.96 -2.92
CA ILE A 58 23.36 -3.27 -3.36
C ILE A 58 23.93 -2.10 -4.16
N PHE A 59 23.24 -1.68 -5.22
CA PHE A 59 23.81 -0.67 -6.11
C PHE A 59 23.72 0.77 -5.57
N MET A 60 22.96 1.01 -4.51
CA MET A 60 22.97 2.32 -3.80
C MET A 60 24.27 2.57 -3.04
N GLN A 61 24.99 1.52 -2.63
CA GLN A 61 26.26 1.65 -1.90
C GLN A 61 27.30 2.42 -2.72
N GLY A 62 28.03 3.31 -2.06
CA GLY A 62 29.05 4.17 -2.67
C GLY A 62 28.51 5.39 -3.43
N LYS A 63 27.21 5.51 -3.63
CA LYS A 63 26.60 6.66 -4.32
C LYS A 63 26.52 7.89 -3.44
N ASP A 64 26.27 9.02 -4.08
CA ASP A 64 25.99 10.27 -3.40
C ASP A 64 24.60 10.20 -2.75
N PRO A 65 24.47 10.52 -1.45
CA PRO A 65 23.17 10.46 -0.78
C PRO A 65 22.13 11.44 -1.36
N ARG A 66 22.57 12.52 -2.04
CA ARG A 66 21.67 13.47 -2.73
C ARG A 66 20.91 12.83 -3.89
N ASP A 67 21.45 11.78 -4.50
CA ASP A 67 20.83 11.08 -5.63
C ASP A 67 19.74 10.09 -5.19
N SER A 68 19.61 9.83 -3.88
CA SER A 68 18.70 8.79 -3.38
C SER A 68 17.23 9.03 -3.78
N PRO A 69 16.64 10.24 -3.71
CA PRO A 69 15.26 10.46 -4.15
C PRO A 69 15.06 10.17 -5.64
N PHE A 70 16.00 10.60 -6.47
CA PHE A 70 15.96 10.34 -7.90
C PHE A 70 16.06 8.84 -8.23
N ILE A 71 17.01 8.14 -7.60
CA ILE A 71 17.23 6.70 -7.85
C ILE A 71 16.06 5.88 -7.33
N THR A 72 15.64 6.11 -6.06
CA THR A 72 14.60 5.29 -5.43
C THR A 72 13.23 5.50 -6.03
N SER A 73 12.94 6.66 -6.61
CA SER A 73 11.69 6.86 -7.35
C SER A 73 11.52 5.83 -8.48
N ARG A 74 12.59 5.29 -9.05
CA ARG A 74 12.56 4.25 -10.10
C ARG A 74 12.33 2.84 -9.55
N ILE A 75 12.16 2.70 -8.25
CA ILE A 75 11.71 1.43 -7.67
C ILE A 75 10.33 1.06 -8.23
N CYS A 76 9.45 2.02 -8.39
CA CYS A 76 8.10 1.76 -8.90
C CYS A 76 7.72 2.71 -10.04
N GLY A 77 6.98 2.20 -11.02
CA GLY A 77 6.43 2.98 -12.13
C GLY A 77 5.02 3.51 -11.88
N ILE A 78 4.47 3.32 -10.67
CA ILE A 78 3.15 3.83 -10.28
C ILE A 78 3.16 4.56 -8.93
N CYS A 79 4.01 4.19 -7.98
CA CYS A 79 4.20 4.87 -6.68
C CYS A 79 5.64 5.36 -6.50
N GLY A 80 6.27 5.83 -7.57
CA GLY A 80 7.66 6.28 -7.55
C GLY A 80 7.88 7.58 -6.79
N ASP A 81 6.86 8.42 -6.71
CA ASP A 81 6.80 9.62 -5.90
C ASP A 81 6.92 9.33 -4.40
N ASN A 82 6.15 8.35 -3.90
CA ASN A 82 6.24 7.96 -2.48
C ASN A 82 7.65 7.51 -2.10
N HIS A 83 8.36 6.81 -3.01
CA HIS A 83 9.76 6.46 -2.79
C HIS A 83 10.67 7.70 -2.80
N ALA A 84 10.43 8.66 -3.68
CA ALA A 84 11.18 9.91 -3.70
C ALA A 84 10.95 10.71 -2.42
N THR A 85 9.69 10.85 -2.00
CA THR A 85 9.29 11.55 -0.76
C THR A 85 9.91 10.90 0.47
N CYS A 86 9.82 9.57 0.61
CA CYS A 86 10.45 8.87 1.73
C CYS A 86 11.98 9.03 1.73
N ALA A 87 12.62 9.04 0.56
CA ALA A 87 14.05 9.29 0.44
C ALA A 87 14.43 10.73 0.81
N VAL A 88 13.56 11.71 0.46
CA VAL A 88 13.75 13.11 0.90
C VAL A 88 13.63 13.22 2.41
N TYR A 89 12.64 12.58 3.03
CA TYR A 89 12.51 12.54 4.50
C TYR A 89 13.73 11.93 5.16
N THR A 90 14.25 10.82 4.59
CA THR A 90 15.47 10.17 5.07
C THR A 90 16.70 11.08 4.95
N THR A 91 16.86 11.75 3.82
CA THR A 91 18.00 12.66 3.61
C THR A 91 17.86 13.96 4.39
N ASN A 92 16.65 14.47 4.58
CA ASN A 92 16.40 15.61 5.46
C ASN A 92 16.89 15.32 6.90
N MET A 93 16.55 14.13 7.43
CA MET A 93 17.07 13.70 8.73
C MET A 93 18.59 13.55 8.72
N ALA A 94 19.16 12.92 7.69
CA ALA A 94 20.61 12.72 7.58
C ALA A 94 21.40 14.03 7.49
N PHE A 95 20.86 15.03 6.81
CA PHE A 95 21.52 16.32 6.57
C PHE A 95 21.17 17.37 7.62
N GLY A 96 20.26 17.06 8.55
CA GLY A 96 19.80 17.99 9.58
C GLY A 96 19.06 19.20 8.99
N VAL A 97 18.33 19.02 7.90
CA VAL A 97 17.59 20.07 7.20
C VAL A 97 16.10 19.76 7.21
N HIS A 98 15.27 20.78 7.21
CA HIS A 98 13.82 20.63 7.03
C HIS A 98 13.30 21.64 5.99
N PRO A 99 12.27 21.29 5.21
CA PRO A 99 11.63 22.20 4.29
C PRO A 99 11.01 23.39 5.02
N PRO A 100 10.95 24.58 4.39
CA PRO A 100 10.05 25.63 4.84
C PRO A 100 8.59 25.16 4.83
N SER A 101 7.75 25.74 5.70
CA SER A 101 6.33 25.30 5.84
C SER A 101 5.58 25.23 4.53
N LEU A 102 5.73 26.21 3.64
CA LEU A 102 5.09 26.19 2.33
C LEU A 102 5.55 25.01 1.46
N GLY A 103 6.86 24.68 1.52
CA GLY A 103 7.41 23.52 0.81
C GLY A 103 6.79 22.21 1.29
N GLU A 104 6.65 22.03 2.60
CA GLU A 104 6.02 20.83 3.19
C GLU A 104 4.53 20.75 2.82
N TRP A 105 3.78 21.87 2.80
CA TRP A 105 2.39 21.86 2.34
C TRP A 105 2.26 21.46 0.86
N ILE A 106 3.20 21.86 0.02
CA ILE A 106 3.21 21.47 -1.40
C ILE A 106 3.50 19.98 -1.55
N ILE A 107 4.45 19.42 -0.78
CA ILE A 107 4.72 17.98 -0.74
C ILE A 107 3.48 17.23 -0.29
N ASN A 108 2.83 17.65 0.79
CA ASN A 108 1.59 17.04 1.26
C ASN A 108 0.45 17.06 0.23
N LEU A 109 0.35 18.15 -0.58
CA LEU A 109 -0.62 18.24 -1.67
C LEU A 109 -0.29 17.30 -2.84
N GLY A 110 1.00 17.12 -3.16
CA GLY A 110 1.45 16.14 -4.14
C GLY A 110 1.07 14.72 -3.71
N GLU A 111 1.42 14.34 -2.50
CA GLU A 111 1.09 13.02 -1.92
C GLU A 111 -0.43 12.79 -1.81
N ALA A 112 -1.22 13.82 -1.49
CA ALA A 112 -2.68 13.70 -1.48
C ALA A 112 -3.23 13.44 -2.89
N ALA A 113 -2.67 14.08 -3.91
CA ALA A 113 -3.05 13.85 -5.30
C ALA A 113 -2.68 12.43 -5.76
N GLU A 114 -1.54 11.91 -5.30
CA GLU A 114 -1.12 10.54 -5.58
C GLU A 114 -2.06 9.50 -4.96
N TYR A 115 -2.43 9.67 -3.69
CA TYR A 115 -3.43 8.78 -3.07
C TYR A 115 -4.77 8.81 -3.80
N MET A 116 -5.23 9.99 -4.23
CA MET A 116 -6.45 10.12 -5.04
C MET A 116 -6.31 9.44 -6.40
N PHE A 117 -5.13 9.51 -7.03
CA PHE A 117 -4.86 8.86 -8.31
C PHE A 117 -4.83 7.35 -8.21
N ASP A 118 -3.90 6.82 -7.38
CA ASP A 118 -3.60 5.39 -7.37
C ASP A 118 -4.75 4.59 -6.75
N HIS A 119 -5.34 5.07 -5.65
CA HIS A 119 -6.48 4.37 -5.06
C HIS A 119 -7.71 4.37 -5.97
N ASN A 120 -7.95 5.45 -6.73
CA ASN A 120 -9.04 5.47 -7.70
C ASN A 120 -8.82 4.45 -8.83
N ILE A 121 -7.66 4.51 -9.51
CA ILE A 121 -7.41 3.57 -10.61
C ILE A 121 -7.37 2.12 -10.12
N TYR A 122 -6.83 1.87 -8.94
CA TYR A 122 -6.74 0.53 -8.39
C TYR A 122 -8.13 0.00 -7.98
N GLN A 123 -8.88 0.77 -7.18
CA GLN A 123 -10.19 0.37 -6.70
C GLN A 123 -11.20 0.20 -7.83
N ASP A 124 -11.28 1.17 -8.72
CA ASP A 124 -12.38 1.26 -9.68
C ASP A 124 -12.09 0.54 -11.01
N ASN A 125 -10.81 0.50 -11.42
CA ASN A 125 -10.43 -0.08 -12.70
C ASN A 125 -9.73 -1.44 -12.60
N LEU A 126 -9.15 -1.80 -11.45
CA LEU A 126 -8.48 -3.08 -11.26
C LEU A 126 -9.25 -4.02 -10.33
N VAL A 127 -9.53 -3.63 -9.10
CA VAL A 127 -10.31 -4.44 -8.14
C VAL A 127 -11.79 -4.46 -8.50
N GLY A 128 -12.38 -3.33 -8.88
CA GLY A 128 -13.79 -3.23 -9.25
C GLY A 128 -14.22 -4.25 -10.31
N VAL A 129 -13.30 -4.65 -11.19
CA VAL A 129 -13.54 -5.71 -12.18
C VAL A 129 -13.83 -7.07 -11.54
N ASP A 130 -13.37 -7.36 -10.32
CA ASP A 130 -13.70 -8.59 -9.60
C ASP A 130 -15.18 -8.62 -9.16
N PHE A 131 -15.83 -7.48 -9.13
CA PHE A 131 -17.22 -7.29 -8.74
C PHE A 131 -18.13 -6.90 -9.92
N CYS A 132 -17.60 -6.80 -11.15
CA CYS A 132 -18.38 -6.43 -12.33
C CYS A 132 -19.34 -7.54 -12.78
N GLU A 133 -20.34 -7.16 -13.58
CA GLU A 133 -21.33 -8.08 -14.16
C GLU A 133 -20.68 -9.30 -14.84
N GLN A 134 -19.69 -9.05 -15.72
CA GLN A 134 -19.03 -10.12 -16.48
C GLN A 134 -18.41 -11.16 -15.57
N MET A 135 -17.70 -10.72 -14.51
CA MET A 135 -17.06 -11.59 -13.56
C MET A 135 -18.08 -12.36 -12.72
N VAL A 136 -19.07 -11.65 -12.16
CA VAL A 136 -20.06 -12.26 -11.26
C VAL A 136 -20.97 -13.25 -12.01
N ARG A 137 -21.33 -12.97 -13.25
CA ARG A 137 -22.10 -13.93 -14.08
C ARG A 137 -21.31 -15.20 -14.40
N GLU A 138 -19.99 -15.08 -14.59
CA GLU A 138 -19.14 -16.22 -14.92
C GLU A 138 -18.87 -17.09 -13.68
N THR A 139 -18.68 -16.51 -12.50
CA THR A 139 -18.25 -17.22 -11.30
C THR A 139 -19.37 -17.52 -10.31
N ASN A 140 -20.36 -16.65 -10.23
CA ASN A 140 -21.43 -16.68 -9.23
C ASN A 140 -22.79 -16.27 -9.85
N PRO A 141 -23.33 -17.03 -10.81
CA PRO A 141 -24.60 -16.68 -11.47
C PRO A 141 -25.76 -16.47 -10.51
N GLY A 142 -25.82 -17.22 -9.39
CA GLY A 142 -26.83 -17.03 -8.36
C GLY A 142 -26.73 -15.68 -7.64
N VAL A 143 -25.53 -15.14 -7.47
CA VAL A 143 -25.31 -13.78 -6.94
C VAL A 143 -25.79 -12.73 -7.94
N TRP A 144 -25.54 -12.94 -9.23
CA TRP A 144 -26.04 -12.05 -10.28
C TRP A 144 -27.57 -11.97 -10.28
N GLU A 145 -28.27 -13.11 -10.17
CA GLU A 145 -29.73 -13.13 -10.08
C GLU A 145 -30.28 -12.38 -8.87
N LYS A 146 -29.59 -12.44 -7.73
CA LYS A 146 -29.92 -11.64 -6.55
C LYS A 146 -29.69 -10.15 -6.80
N ALA A 147 -28.56 -9.77 -7.42
CA ALA A 147 -28.20 -8.38 -7.73
C ALA A 147 -29.24 -7.70 -8.64
N GLN A 148 -29.81 -8.44 -9.61
CA GLN A 148 -30.87 -7.92 -10.48
C GLN A 148 -32.18 -7.58 -9.73
N LYS A 149 -32.40 -8.18 -8.57
CA LYS A 149 -33.59 -7.95 -7.73
C LYS A 149 -33.34 -6.92 -6.63
N ALA A 150 -32.12 -6.83 -6.14
CA ALA A 150 -31.74 -5.95 -5.03
C ALA A 150 -31.73 -4.47 -5.47
N ASP A 151 -32.46 -3.62 -4.75
CA ASP A 151 -32.38 -2.18 -4.89
C ASP A 151 -31.09 -1.67 -4.23
N ALA A 152 -30.49 -0.63 -4.81
CA ALA A 152 -29.35 0.05 -4.23
C ALA A 152 -29.83 1.09 -3.22
N PRO A 153 -29.51 0.97 -1.92
CA PRO A 153 -29.99 1.88 -0.88
C PRO A 153 -29.66 3.36 -1.13
N HIS A 154 -28.48 3.63 -1.68
CA HIS A 154 -28.00 4.99 -1.95
C HIS A 154 -28.15 5.41 -3.43
N ALA A 155 -29.15 4.87 -4.14
CA ALA A 155 -29.40 5.17 -5.56
C ALA A 155 -29.53 6.68 -5.86
N ALA A 156 -30.01 7.49 -4.90
CA ALA A 156 -30.13 8.94 -5.03
C ALA A 156 -28.76 9.63 -5.12
N ASP A 157 -27.71 9.06 -4.52
CA ASP A 157 -26.37 9.64 -4.46
C ASP A 157 -25.54 9.28 -5.70
N HIS A 158 -25.63 8.05 -6.19
CA HIS A 158 -24.80 7.55 -7.29
C HIS A 158 -25.56 7.32 -8.61
N GLY A 159 -26.89 7.31 -8.61
CA GLY A 159 -27.72 7.23 -9.81
C GLY A 159 -28.06 5.82 -10.30
N TYR A 160 -27.57 4.75 -9.71
CA TYR A 160 -27.84 3.35 -10.06
C TYR A 160 -28.96 2.80 -9.19
N ARG A 161 -30.02 2.23 -9.79
CA ARG A 161 -31.20 1.78 -9.03
C ARG A 161 -31.04 0.39 -8.43
N LYS A 162 -30.36 -0.49 -9.14
CA LYS A 162 -30.13 -1.88 -8.74
C LYS A 162 -28.65 -2.14 -8.50
N ILE A 163 -28.34 -3.10 -7.67
CA ILE A 163 -26.96 -3.55 -7.50
C ILE A 163 -26.38 -4.07 -8.83
N SER A 164 -27.18 -4.73 -9.65
CA SER A 164 -26.78 -5.13 -10.99
C SER A 164 -26.38 -3.97 -11.90
N ASP A 165 -26.99 -2.78 -11.73
CA ASP A 165 -26.61 -1.59 -12.52
C ASP A 165 -25.20 -1.13 -12.13
N ILE A 166 -24.86 -1.16 -10.83
CA ILE A 166 -23.50 -0.88 -10.32
C ILE A 166 -22.50 -1.88 -10.93
N MET A 167 -22.82 -3.18 -10.87
CA MET A 167 -21.96 -4.23 -11.44
C MET A 167 -21.74 -4.05 -12.94
N THR A 168 -22.78 -3.67 -13.68
CA THR A 168 -22.69 -3.39 -15.13
C THR A 168 -21.85 -2.15 -15.41
N ALA A 169 -21.98 -1.10 -14.58
CA ALA A 169 -21.20 0.13 -14.70
C ALA A 169 -19.68 -0.09 -14.43
N LEU A 170 -19.32 -1.17 -13.74
CA LEU A 170 -17.93 -1.60 -13.49
C LEU A 170 -17.34 -2.49 -14.60
N ASN A 171 -18.11 -2.90 -15.63
CA ASN A 171 -17.58 -3.73 -16.71
C ASN A 171 -16.38 -3.07 -17.38
N PRO A 172 -15.25 -3.79 -17.59
CA PRO A 172 -14.06 -3.22 -18.19
C PRO A 172 -14.34 -2.58 -19.56
N PHE A 173 -13.81 -1.38 -19.78
CA PHE A 173 -13.92 -0.57 -20.99
C PHE A 173 -15.33 -0.13 -21.40
N SER A 174 -16.36 -0.95 -21.19
CA SER A 174 -17.75 -0.67 -21.57
C SER A 174 -18.55 0.02 -20.47
N GLY A 175 -18.25 -0.24 -19.21
CA GLY A 175 -18.95 0.31 -18.05
C GLY A 175 -18.81 1.83 -17.96
N GLU A 176 -19.90 2.51 -17.60
CA GLU A 176 -19.92 3.97 -17.47
C GLU A 176 -19.02 4.43 -16.33
N PHE A 177 -19.15 3.83 -15.16
CA PHE A 177 -18.36 4.16 -13.99
C PHE A 177 -16.87 3.81 -14.18
N TYR A 178 -16.57 2.67 -14.81
CA TYR A 178 -15.19 2.32 -15.18
C TYR A 178 -14.50 3.42 -15.99
N ARG A 179 -15.22 4.02 -16.98
CA ARG A 179 -14.67 5.10 -17.81
C ARG A 179 -14.57 6.43 -17.07
N GLU A 180 -15.54 6.74 -16.20
CA GLU A 180 -15.50 7.92 -15.35
C GLU A 180 -14.29 7.89 -14.40
N ALA A 181 -14.02 6.76 -13.76
CA ALA A 181 -12.85 6.56 -12.91
C ALA A 181 -11.52 6.79 -13.66
N LEU A 182 -11.41 6.34 -14.92
CA LEU A 182 -10.23 6.64 -15.75
C LEU A 182 -10.06 8.14 -15.99
N GLN A 183 -11.15 8.90 -16.15
CA GLN A 183 -11.08 10.37 -16.31
C GLN A 183 -10.63 11.03 -15.00
N MET A 184 -11.10 10.54 -13.86
CA MET A 184 -10.68 11.06 -12.56
C MET A 184 -9.21 10.74 -12.27
N SER A 185 -8.71 9.57 -12.67
CA SER A 185 -7.28 9.23 -12.61
C SER A 185 -6.42 10.21 -13.40
N ARG A 186 -6.87 10.66 -14.57
CA ARG A 186 -6.18 11.73 -15.32
C ARG A 186 -6.19 13.05 -14.57
N LEU A 187 -7.34 13.44 -14.03
CA LEU A 187 -7.51 14.70 -13.30
C LEU A 187 -6.53 14.80 -12.10
N THR A 188 -6.42 13.73 -11.33
CA THR A 188 -5.55 13.68 -10.14
C THR A 188 -4.07 13.68 -10.50
N ARG A 189 -3.68 13.07 -11.63
CA ARG A 189 -2.32 13.21 -12.19
C ARG A 189 -1.98 14.66 -12.57
N GLU A 190 -2.94 15.40 -13.12
CA GLU A 190 -2.74 16.82 -13.41
C GLU A 190 -2.54 17.62 -12.10
N MET A 191 -3.27 17.26 -11.02
CA MET A 191 -3.07 17.85 -9.69
C MET A 191 -1.66 17.58 -9.16
N PHE A 192 -1.20 16.33 -9.24
CA PHE A 192 0.16 15.96 -8.86
C PHE A 192 1.21 16.77 -9.64
N CYS A 193 1.07 16.87 -10.96
CA CYS A 193 2.02 17.62 -11.81
C CYS A 193 2.09 19.12 -11.47
N LEU A 194 1.00 19.72 -10.98
CA LEU A 194 1.01 21.10 -10.49
C LEU A 194 1.90 21.28 -9.25
N MET A 195 1.97 20.24 -8.40
CA MET A 195 2.75 20.26 -7.16
C MET A 195 4.20 19.78 -7.38
N GLU A 196 4.41 18.71 -8.13
CA GLU A 196 5.70 18.00 -8.20
C GLU A 196 6.31 17.92 -9.60
N GLY A 197 5.73 18.65 -10.55
CA GLY A 197 6.25 18.85 -11.92
C GLY A 197 5.98 17.70 -12.86
N ARG A 198 6.14 16.46 -12.46
CA ARG A 198 5.95 15.28 -13.32
C ARG A 198 5.45 14.07 -12.52
N HIS A 199 4.39 13.45 -12.98
CA HIS A 199 3.93 12.15 -12.48
C HIS A 199 4.57 11.01 -13.32
N VAL A 200 5.06 9.96 -12.72
CA VAL A 200 5.06 9.41 -11.36
C VAL A 200 6.42 9.60 -10.67
N HIS A 201 7.37 10.17 -11.36
CA HIS A 201 8.72 10.44 -10.86
C HIS A 201 8.88 11.95 -10.71
N PRO A 202 8.70 12.53 -9.51
CA PRO A 202 8.74 13.97 -9.32
C PRO A 202 10.03 14.58 -9.84
N SER A 203 9.94 15.77 -10.40
CA SER A 203 11.08 16.49 -10.95
C SER A 203 11.50 17.70 -10.12
N THR A 204 10.70 18.07 -9.12
CA THR A 204 10.93 19.25 -8.28
C THR A 204 11.21 18.91 -6.81
N LEU A 205 11.13 17.63 -6.44
CA LEU A 205 11.31 17.13 -5.08
C LEU A 205 12.77 16.69 -4.85
N TYR A 206 13.45 17.25 -3.83
CA TYR A 206 14.81 16.90 -3.43
C TYR A 206 15.10 17.28 -1.97
N PRO A 207 16.26 16.87 -1.38
CA PRO A 207 16.56 17.18 0.00
C PRO A 207 16.44 18.68 0.31
N GLY A 208 15.85 19.01 1.44
CA GLY A 208 15.59 20.39 1.86
C GLY A 208 14.23 20.94 1.42
N GLY A 209 13.44 20.20 0.58
CA GLY A 209 12.10 20.61 0.20
C GLY A 209 11.74 20.38 -1.26
N ILE A 210 11.10 21.37 -1.87
CA ILE A 210 10.59 21.27 -3.23
C ILE A 210 10.86 22.55 -4.04
N GLY A 211 11.25 22.37 -5.31
CA GLY A 211 11.58 23.49 -6.22
C GLY A 211 10.38 24.06 -6.97
N THR A 212 9.17 23.66 -6.64
CA THR A 212 7.96 24.18 -7.28
C THR A 212 7.74 25.64 -6.96
N VAL A 213 7.53 26.46 -7.99
CA VAL A 213 7.22 27.88 -7.83
C VAL A 213 5.76 28.04 -7.40
N ALA A 214 5.56 28.34 -6.14
CA ALA A 214 4.24 28.54 -5.56
C ALA A 214 3.63 29.88 -6.01
N THR A 215 2.51 29.82 -6.74
CA THR A 215 1.71 30.99 -7.10
C THR A 215 0.25 30.77 -6.75
N VAL A 216 -0.51 31.83 -6.54
CA VAL A 216 -1.97 31.75 -6.30
C VAL A 216 -2.66 31.00 -7.44
N GLN A 217 -2.20 31.18 -8.69
CA GLN A 217 -2.76 30.50 -9.85
C GLN A 217 -2.60 28.97 -9.75
N VAL A 218 -1.41 28.47 -9.36
CA VAL A 218 -1.15 27.03 -9.19
C VAL A 218 -2.10 26.41 -8.18
N PHE A 219 -2.31 27.06 -7.04
CA PHE A 219 -3.25 26.57 -6.02
C PHE A 219 -4.71 26.67 -6.47
N THR A 220 -5.07 27.71 -7.23
CA THR A 220 -6.42 27.83 -7.80
C THR A 220 -6.69 26.73 -8.83
N ASP A 221 -5.71 26.41 -9.67
CA ASP A 221 -5.80 25.34 -10.66
C ASP A 221 -5.87 23.96 -9.99
N TYR A 222 -5.14 23.76 -8.89
CA TYR A 222 -5.24 22.56 -8.07
C TYR A 222 -6.63 22.44 -7.43
N LEU A 223 -7.11 23.50 -6.77
CA LEU A 223 -8.41 23.53 -6.09
C LEU A 223 -9.57 23.29 -7.06
N ALA A 224 -9.51 23.85 -8.26
CA ALA A 224 -10.55 23.65 -9.28
C ALA A 224 -10.68 22.16 -9.69
N ARG A 225 -9.57 21.43 -9.72
CA ARG A 225 -9.56 19.98 -9.98
C ARG A 225 -9.99 19.19 -8.74
N LEU A 226 -9.50 19.59 -7.58
CA LEU A 226 -9.86 18.97 -6.31
C LEU A 226 -11.38 19.00 -6.07
N MET A 227 -12.04 20.13 -6.35
CA MET A 227 -13.50 20.24 -6.18
C MET A 227 -14.29 19.30 -7.11
N LYS A 228 -13.79 18.99 -8.30
CA LYS A 228 -14.38 17.95 -9.17
C LYS A 228 -14.20 16.56 -8.58
N TYR A 229 -13.03 16.29 -8.00
CA TYR A 229 -12.78 15.03 -7.34
C TYR A 229 -13.61 14.86 -6.05
N VAL A 230 -13.78 15.93 -5.27
CA VAL A 230 -14.70 15.97 -4.11
C VAL A 230 -16.12 15.60 -4.54
N GLU A 231 -16.60 16.15 -5.66
CA GLU A 231 -17.93 15.81 -6.20
C GLU A 231 -18.02 14.34 -6.60
N PHE A 232 -16.98 13.81 -7.25
CA PHE A 232 -16.89 12.40 -7.61
C PHE A 232 -16.95 11.48 -6.37
N MET A 233 -16.24 11.82 -5.29
CA MET A 233 -16.23 11.02 -4.05
C MET A 233 -17.61 10.92 -3.39
N LYS A 234 -18.46 11.95 -3.53
CA LYS A 234 -19.87 11.90 -3.06
C LYS A 234 -20.75 10.90 -3.82
N LYS A 235 -20.29 10.42 -4.97
CA LYS A 235 -20.89 9.33 -5.71
C LYS A 235 -20.24 7.99 -5.36
N VAL A 236 -18.92 7.97 -5.24
CA VAL A 236 -18.12 6.73 -5.15
C VAL A 236 -18.26 6.03 -3.80
N VAL A 237 -18.28 6.79 -2.69
CA VAL A 237 -18.39 6.20 -1.36
C VAL A 237 -19.70 5.42 -1.21
N PRO A 238 -20.89 6.00 -1.42
CA PRO A 238 -22.14 5.26 -1.28
C PRO A 238 -22.31 4.14 -2.33
N LEU A 239 -21.72 4.28 -3.52
CA LEU A 239 -21.74 3.23 -4.55
C LEU A 239 -21.01 1.96 -4.06
N HIS A 240 -19.83 2.10 -3.49
CA HIS A 240 -19.08 0.97 -2.97
C HIS A 240 -19.69 0.40 -1.70
N ASP A 241 -20.27 1.22 -0.84
CA ASP A 241 -21.00 0.72 0.34
C ASP A 241 -22.16 -0.17 -0.08
N ASP A 242 -23.00 0.27 -1.03
CA ASP A 242 -24.11 -0.54 -1.56
C ASP A 242 -23.62 -1.87 -2.16
N LEU A 243 -22.53 -1.82 -2.93
CA LEU A 243 -21.96 -3.02 -3.56
C LEU A 243 -21.41 -4.01 -2.51
N PHE A 244 -20.64 -3.53 -1.55
CA PHE A 244 -19.98 -4.38 -0.57
C PHE A 244 -20.95 -4.94 0.48
N ASP A 245 -21.93 -4.16 0.91
CA ASP A 245 -22.97 -4.61 1.81
C ASP A 245 -23.83 -5.69 1.13
N PHE A 246 -24.14 -5.52 -0.15
CA PHE A 246 -24.83 -6.55 -0.93
C PHE A 246 -24.06 -7.88 -0.96
N PHE A 247 -22.72 -7.88 -1.11
CA PHE A 247 -21.93 -9.11 -1.09
C PHE A 247 -22.01 -9.84 0.25
N TYR A 248 -22.03 -9.12 1.37
CA TYR A 248 -22.23 -9.72 2.69
C TYR A 248 -23.65 -10.32 2.84
N GLU A 249 -24.67 -9.67 2.29
CA GLU A 249 -26.05 -10.17 2.32
C GLU A 249 -26.24 -11.37 1.38
N ALA A 250 -25.69 -11.30 0.17
CA ALA A 250 -25.85 -12.32 -0.86
C ALA A 250 -25.10 -13.62 -0.55
N LEU A 251 -23.97 -13.53 0.17
CA LEU A 251 -23.05 -14.63 0.47
C LEU A 251 -22.74 -14.68 1.99
N PRO A 252 -23.61 -15.27 2.81
CA PRO A 252 -23.38 -15.42 4.24
C PRO A 252 -22.04 -16.12 4.53
N GLY A 253 -21.19 -15.51 5.34
CA GLY A 253 -19.83 -15.99 5.62
C GLY A 253 -18.73 -15.37 4.75
N TYR A 254 -19.11 -14.46 3.83
CA TYR A 254 -18.15 -13.79 2.94
C TYR A 254 -17.13 -12.93 3.67
N GLU A 255 -17.39 -12.54 4.92
CA GLU A 255 -16.43 -11.87 5.80
C GLU A 255 -15.15 -12.67 6.03
N LYS A 256 -15.17 -13.98 5.78
CA LYS A 256 -14.00 -14.86 5.91
C LYS A 256 -13.05 -14.82 4.70
N VAL A 257 -13.49 -14.26 3.56
CA VAL A 257 -12.63 -14.15 2.37
C VAL A 257 -11.50 -13.17 2.64
N GLY A 258 -10.28 -13.67 2.60
CA GLY A 258 -9.08 -12.88 2.89
C GLY A 258 -9.01 -12.38 4.33
N GLN A 259 -9.75 -12.96 5.26
CA GLN A 259 -9.71 -12.58 6.67
C GLN A 259 -8.40 -13.05 7.32
N ARG A 260 -7.84 -12.19 8.18
CA ARG A 260 -6.70 -12.54 9.02
C ARG A 260 -6.76 -11.84 10.38
N ARG A 261 -5.91 -12.27 11.30
CA ARG A 261 -5.69 -11.60 12.59
C ARG A 261 -5.36 -10.12 12.34
N VAL A 262 -5.92 -9.22 13.15
CA VAL A 262 -5.68 -7.78 13.03
C VAL A 262 -4.29 -7.44 13.57
N LEU A 263 -3.30 -7.48 12.69
CA LEU A 263 -1.91 -7.10 12.92
C LEU A 263 -1.57 -6.02 11.90
N LEU A 264 -1.76 -4.74 12.22
CA LEU A 264 -1.62 -3.66 11.25
C LEU A 264 -0.40 -2.79 11.54
N GLY A 265 0.31 -2.41 10.48
CA GLY A 265 1.36 -1.40 10.49
C GLY A 265 0.94 -0.16 9.71
N CYS A 266 1.18 1.00 10.28
CA CYS A 266 1.03 2.31 9.66
C CYS A 266 2.20 3.18 10.10
N TRP A 267 2.98 3.74 9.16
CA TRP A 267 4.15 4.57 9.48
C TRP A 267 3.86 6.07 9.48
N GLY A 268 2.60 6.44 9.28
CA GLY A 268 2.16 7.83 9.23
C GLY A 268 2.38 8.51 7.89
N SER A 269 1.58 9.52 7.60
CA SER A 269 1.65 10.31 6.37
C SER A 269 1.29 11.76 6.62
N TRP A 270 1.79 12.62 5.71
CA TRP A 270 1.58 14.05 5.72
C TRP A 270 2.13 14.73 6.97
N ASN A 271 3.37 15.13 6.88
CA ASN A 271 4.04 15.84 7.96
C ASN A 271 3.36 17.16 8.29
N ASN A 272 3.28 17.48 9.57
CA ASN A 272 2.85 18.80 10.00
C ASN A 272 4.09 19.71 10.09
N PRO A 273 4.23 20.72 9.22
CA PRO A 273 5.44 21.55 9.12
C PRO A 273 5.71 22.40 10.36
N HIS A 274 4.74 22.54 11.26
CA HIS A 274 4.90 23.27 12.51
C HIS A 274 5.48 22.41 13.64
N PHE A 275 5.57 21.09 13.46
CA PHE A 275 6.04 20.15 14.46
C PHE A 275 7.16 19.24 13.95
N CYS A 276 7.16 18.89 12.67
CA CYS A 276 8.19 18.03 12.08
C CYS A 276 9.49 18.81 11.89
N ASP A 277 10.50 18.45 12.66
CA ASP A 277 11.85 19.02 12.58
C ASP A 277 12.85 18.05 11.92
N TYR A 278 12.39 16.88 11.48
CA TYR A 278 13.20 15.81 10.90
C TYR A 278 14.34 15.32 11.81
N GLN A 279 14.29 15.58 13.12
CA GLN A 279 15.27 15.06 14.06
C GLN A 279 14.83 13.70 14.60
N TYR A 280 15.75 12.74 14.60
CA TYR A 280 15.47 11.42 15.19
C TYR A 280 15.10 11.52 16.68
N ARG A 281 15.74 12.43 17.41
CA ARG A 281 15.54 12.60 18.85
C ARG A 281 14.13 13.03 19.24
N THR A 282 13.44 13.73 18.37
CA THR A 282 12.08 14.23 18.54
C THR A 282 11.05 13.44 17.74
N MET A 283 11.49 12.41 17.01
CA MET A 283 10.66 11.66 16.06
C MET A 283 9.43 11.02 16.70
N ALA A 284 9.51 10.58 17.95
CA ALA A 284 8.35 10.06 18.68
C ALA A 284 7.27 11.13 18.94
N GLU A 285 7.65 12.40 18.99
CA GLU A 285 6.76 13.52 19.27
C GLU A 285 6.14 14.08 18.00
N TRP A 286 6.97 14.46 17.00
CA TRP A 286 6.43 15.03 15.77
C TRP A 286 5.68 13.99 14.92
N GLY A 287 6.07 12.71 14.98
CA GLY A 287 5.34 11.64 14.31
C GLY A 287 3.87 11.56 14.72
N ARG A 288 3.55 11.78 16.00
CA ARG A 288 2.16 11.82 16.49
C ARG A 288 1.34 13.02 15.99
N LYS A 289 2.01 14.01 15.37
CA LYS A 289 1.38 15.21 14.79
C LYS A 289 1.16 15.12 13.29
N MET A 290 1.52 13.99 12.67
CA MET A 290 1.21 13.70 11.27
C MET A 290 -0.32 13.60 11.07
N TYR A 291 -0.78 13.87 9.86
CA TYR A 291 -2.21 13.85 9.51
C TYR A 291 -2.76 12.44 9.23
N VAL A 292 -1.91 11.44 9.17
CA VAL A 292 -2.21 10.02 9.42
C VAL A 292 -1.30 9.58 10.55
N THR A 293 -1.86 9.14 11.65
CA THR A 293 -1.07 8.83 12.86
C THR A 293 -0.30 7.52 12.68
N PRO A 294 1.04 7.49 12.89
CA PRO A 294 1.78 6.23 12.87
C PRO A 294 1.30 5.27 13.97
N SER A 295 1.29 3.97 13.69
CA SER A 295 0.89 2.96 14.69
C SER A 295 1.34 1.56 14.31
N VAL A 296 1.60 0.76 15.34
CA VAL A 296 1.50 -0.70 15.29
C VAL A 296 0.25 -1.11 16.06
N ILE A 297 -0.60 -1.91 15.43
CA ILE A 297 -1.87 -2.37 15.97
C ILE A 297 -1.84 -3.89 16.06
N VAL A 298 -2.06 -4.41 17.26
CA VAL A 298 -2.11 -5.85 17.55
C VAL A 298 -3.48 -6.17 18.15
N ASP A 299 -4.19 -7.12 17.54
CA ASP A 299 -5.55 -7.53 17.94
C ASP A 299 -6.51 -6.34 18.07
N GLY A 300 -6.38 -5.39 17.14
CA GLY A 300 -7.23 -4.18 17.09
C GLY A 300 -6.83 -3.06 18.04
N LYS A 301 -5.80 -3.22 18.86
CA LYS A 301 -5.32 -2.23 19.83
C LYS A 301 -4.01 -1.60 19.39
N VAL A 302 -3.89 -0.30 19.52
CA VAL A 302 -2.64 0.43 19.32
C VAL A 302 -1.65 0.03 20.42
N VAL A 303 -0.53 -0.59 20.03
CA VAL A 303 0.54 -0.97 20.97
C VAL A 303 1.64 0.09 21.05
N THR A 304 1.89 0.79 19.94
CA THR A 304 2.71 2.00 19.89
C THR A 304 2.27 2.92 18.77
N ASN A 305 2.49 4.22 18.95
CA ASN A 305 2.39 5.25 17.93
C ASN A 305 3.68 6.09 17.86
N SER A 306 4.76 5.57 18.40
CA SER A 306 6.09 6.16 18.39
C SER A 306 6.87 5.64 17.19
N LEU A 307 7.31 6.53 16.29
CA LEU A 307 8.16 6.16 15.18
C LEU A 307 9.52 5.60 15.62
N VAL A 308 9.99 5.95 16.81
CA VAL A 308 11.23 5.38 17.40
C VAL A 308 11.01 3.90 17.72
N ASP A 309 9.91 3.55 18.40
CA ASP A 309 9.59 2.15 18.72
C ASP A 309 9.32 1.33 17.46
N ILE A 310 8.62 1.94 16.49
CA ILE A 310 8.38 1.33 15.18
C ILE A 310 9.70 1.01 14.51
N ASN A 311 10.63 1.96 14.45
CA ASN A 311 11.95 1.77 13.89
C ASN A 311 12.73 0.65 14.59
N LEU A 312 12.85 0.72 15.90
CA LEU A 312 13.63 -0.25 16.68
C LEU A 312 13.05 -1.66 16.66
N GLY A 313 11.75 -1.81 16.43
CA GLY A 313 11.08 -3.10 16.28
C GLY A 313 11.30 -3.78 14.93
N MET A 314 11.75 -3.09 13.89
CA MET A 314 11.90 -3.67 12.55
C MET A 314 12.98 -4.74 12.49
N ARG A 315 12.65 -5.89 11.91
CA ARG A 315 13.56 -7.02 11.67
C ARG A 315 13.33 -7.60 10.30
N ILE A 316 14.41 -8.08 9.67
CA ILE A 316 14.34 -8.71 8.36
C ILE A 316 14.80 -10.16 8.50
N LEU A 317 13.93 -11.09 8.10
CA LEU A 317 14.21 -12.52 8.11
C LEU A 317 14.35 -13.03 6.67
N LEU A 318 15.16 -14.07 6.44
CA LEU A 318 15.57 -14.48 5.10
C LEU A 318 15.32 -15.98 4.81
N GLY A 319 14.67 -16.72 5.73
CA GLY A 319 14.54 -18.17 5.67
C GLY A 319 14.09 -18.70 4.31
N SER A 320 12.97 -18.21 3.78
CA SER A 320 12.39 -18.65 2.51
C SER A 320 12.77 -17.77 1.31
N SER A 321 13.65 -16.80 1.49
CA SER A 321 14.04 -15.84 0.46
C SER A 321 15.34 -16.25 -0.23
N PHE A 322 15.51 -15.90 -1.52
CA PHE A 322 16.70 -16.20 -2.32
C PHE A 322 17.91 -15.34 -1.94
N TYR A 323 18.22 -15.27 -0.65
CA TYR A 323 19.39 -14.61 -0.10
C TYR A 323 20.19 -15.58 0.78
N GLU A 324 21.48 -15.33 0.93
CA GLU A 324 22.26 -15.93 1.99
C GLU A 324 21.76 -15.37 3.32
N ASP A 325 21.87 -16.16 4.39
CA ASP A 325 21.55 -15.68 5.73
C ASP A 325 22.49 -14.52 6.12
N TRP A 326 22.14 -13.81 7.17
CA TRP A 326 22.92 -12.70 7.68
C TRP A 326 24.39 -13.09 7.80
N GLN A 327 25.23 -12.37 7.06
CA GLN A 327 26.66 -12.55 7.17
C GLN A 327 27.16 -11.85 8.44
N ASN A 328 28.26 -12.34 9.02
CA ASN A 328 28.92 -11.73 10.18
C ASN A 328 29.59 -10.40 9.80
N ALA A 329 28.90 -9.56 9.06
CA ALA A 329 29.36 -8.23 8.77
C ALA A 329 29.36 -7.40 10.06
N GLU A 330 30.32 -6.49 10.17
CA GLU A 330 30.29 -5.50 11.24
C GLU A 330 28.96 -4.76 11.20
N ASN A 331 28.28 -4.65 12.33
CA ASN A 331 27.07 -3.85 12.43
C ASN A 331 27.44 -2.39 12.08
N PHE A 332 26.76 -1.81 11.09
CA PHE A 332 26.92 -0.40 10.75
C PHE A 332 26.47 0.50 11.90
N VAL A 333 25.41 0.08 12.60
CA VAL A 333 24.78 0.82 13.69
C VAL A 333 24.57 -0.13 14.86
N ARG A 334 25.22 0.15 16.00
CA ARG A 334 25.06 -0.62 17.25
C ARG A 334 24.02 0.00 18.16
N GLU A 335 23.91 1.31 18.13
CA GLU A 335 22.97 2.10 18.92
C GLU A 335 22.34 3.16 18.02
N ASP A 336 21.06 3.44 18.26
CA ASP A 336 20.36 4.55 17.61
C ASP A 336 20.85 5.91 18.16
N PRO A 337 20.44 7.05 17.57
CA PRO A 337 20.82 8.37 18.07
C PRO A 337 20.33 8.70 19.49
N LEU A 338 19.51 7.85 20.10
CA LEU A 338 19.07 7.94 21.52
C LEU A 338 19.85 7.01 22.44
N GLY A 339 20.76 6.18 21.91
CA GLY A 339 21.53 5.20 22.69
C GLY A 339 20.81 3.86 22.89
N ASN A 340 19.72 3.60 22.18
CA ASN A 340 19.05 2.30 22.24
C ASN A 340 19.81 1.27 21.37
N PRO A 341 19.94 0.01 21.82
CA PRO A 341 20.62 -1.02 21.05
C PRO A 341 19.87 -1.36 19.75
N VAL A 342 20.61 -1.47 18.65
CA VAL A 342 20.10 -1.83 17.34
C VAL A 342 20.46 -3.27 17.01
N ASP A 343 19.45 -4.08 16.71
CA ASP A 343 19.63 -5.49 16.36
C ASP A 343 20.38 -5.68 15.04
N GLN A 344 21.09 -6.80 14.88
CA GLN A 344 21.81 -7.15 13.66
C GLN A 344 20.88 -7.26 12.45
N ARG A 345 19.63 -7.70 12.63
CA ARG A 345 18.63 -7.85 11.57
C ARG A 345 17.85 -6.56 11.27
N HIS A 346 18.23 -5.45 11.90
CA HIS A 346 17.62 -4.14 11.63
C HIS A 346 18.02 -3.64 10.24
N PRO A 347 17.15 -2.88 9.52
CA PRO A 347 17.43 -2.34 8.19
C PRO A 347 18.74 -1.55 8.07
N TRP A 348 19.20 -0.83 9.10
CA TRP A 348 20.50 -0.15 9.10
C TRP A 348 21.70 -1.09 9.02
N ASN A 349 21.53 -2.35 9.46
CA ASN A 349 22.59 -3.35 9.55
C ASN A 349 22.47 -4.45 8.49
N GLN A 350 21.46 -4.36 7.61
CA GLN A 350 21.22 -5.42 6.65
C GLN A 350 22.36 -5.52 5.62
N THR A 351 23.10 -6.61 5.70
CA THR A 351 24.17 -6.98 4.80
C THR A 351 24.01 -8.43 4.39
N THR A 352 23.23 -8.68 3.36
CA THR A 352 23.03 -10.03 2.82
C THR A 352 23.37 -10.07 1.35
N THR A 353 23.70 -11.25 0.84
CA THR A 353 24.07 -11.47 -0.55
C THR A 353 22.93 -12.20 -1.27
N PRO A 354 22.50 -11.71 -2.44
CA PRO A 354 21.58 -12.44 -3.30
C PRO A 354 22.16 -13.80 -3.64
N LYS A 355 21.35 -14.86 -3.48
CA LYS A 355 21.69 -16.22 -3.80
C LYS A 355 20.66 -16.80 -4.76
N PRO A 356 20.81 -16.54 -6.09
CA PRO A 356 19.95 -17.12 -7.09
C PRO A 356 19.92 -18.63 -6.97
N GLN A 357 18.72 -19.22 -6.96
CA GLN A 357 18.54 -20.64 -6.85
C GLN A 357 18.30 -21.25 -8.24
N LYS A 358 18.74 -22.49 -8.42
CA LYS A 358 18.32 -23.33 -9.52
C LYS A 358 16.96 -23.96 -9.22
N ARG A 359 16.42 -24.75 -10.14
CA ARG A 359 15.05 -25.28 -10.14
C ARG A 359 14.65 -26.07 -8.86
N ASP A 360 15.60 -26.63 -8.13
CA ASP A 360 15.38 -27.39 -6.88
C ASP A 360 15.73 -26.49 -5.70
N PHE A 361 14.78 -25.64 -5.29
CA PHE A 361 15.02 -24.53 -4.37
C PHE A 361 15.07 -24.92 -2.89
N GLY A 362 14.76 -26.16 -2.55
CA GLY A 362 14.57 -26.54 -1.14
C GLY A 362 13.42 -25.71 -0.53
N ASP A 363 13.67 -25.07 0.62
CA ASP A 363 12.66 -24.26 1.32
C ASP A 363 12.57 -22.81 0.82
N LYS A 364 13.44 -22.38 -0.10
CA LYS A 364 13.48 -21.01 -0.61
C LYS A 364 12.69 -20.91 -1.93
N TYR A 365 11.73 -19.97 -2.00
CA TYR A 365 10.81 -19.91 -3.13
C TYR A 365 10.52 -18.49 -3.66
N THR A 366 11.10 -17.43 -3.10
CA THR A 366 10.81 -16.05 -3.49
C THR A 366 12.02 -15.12 -3.34
N TRP A 367 12.05 -14.02 -4.09
CA TRP A 367 12.98 -12.91 -3.89
C TRP A 367 12.53 -11.92 -2.80
N VAL A 368 11.29 -11.99 -2.34
CA VAL A 368 10.80 -11.11 -1.28
C VAL A 368 11.37 -11.57 0.06
N MET A 369 11.89 -10.65 0.85
CA MET A 369 12.32 -10.88 2.23
C MET A 369 11.11 -10.93 3.16
N SER A 370 11.33 -11.39 4.40
CA SER A 370 10.29 -11.42 5.44
C SER A 370 10.52 -10.31 6.47
N PRO A 371 10.09 -9.06 6.20
CA PRO A 371 10.06 -8.07 7.24
C PRO A 371 9.08 -8.47 8.34
N ARG A 372 9.48 -8.20 9.59
CA ARG A 372 8.70 -8.43 10.80
C ARG A 372 8.87 -7.28 11.75
N TRP A 373 7.90 -7.08 12.59
CA TRP A 373 8.04 -6.19 13.74
C TRP A 373 8.17 -7.03 15.01
N PHE A 374 9.22 -6.81 15.78
CA PHE A 374 9.52 -7.54 17.00
C PHE A 374 9.02 -6.74 18.21
N ASP A 375 8.09 -7.30 18.96
CA ASP A 375 7.48 -6.66 20.12
C ASP A 375 8.26 -6.87 21.43
N GLY A 376 9.40 -7.57 21.37
CA GLY A 376 10.17 -8.02 22.53
C GLY A 376 10.00 -9.51 22.82
N ALA A 377 8.99 -10.16 22.24
CA ALA A 377 8.69 -11.58 22.42
C ALA A 377 8.47 -12.31 21.08
N GLU A 378 7.70 -11.72 20.15
CA GLU A 378 7.29 -12.32 18.89
C GLU A 378 7.69 -11.49 17.68
N TYR A 379 7.93 -12.17 16.55
CA TYR A 379 8.15 -11.57 15.24
C TYR A 379 6.81 -11.47 14.51
N LEU A 380 6.17 -10.30 14.58
CA LEU A 380 4.84 -10.09 14.04
C LEU A 380 4.90 -9.81 12.53
N ALA A 381 4.16 -10.60 11.74
CA ALA A 381 3.95 -10.36 10.33
C ALA A 381 2.89 -9.28 10.13
N LEU A 382 3.30 -8.01 10.25
CA LEU A 382 2.36 -6.90 10.12
C LEU A 382 1.79 -6.83 8.71
N ASP A 383 0.50 -6.57 8.67
CA ASP A 383 -0.28 -6.29 7.49
C ASP A 383 -0.35 -4.77 7.30
N THR A 384 -0.06 -4.31 6.12
CA THR A 384 -0.28 -2.90 5.79
C THR A 384 -1.68 -2.64 5.24
N GLY A 385 -2.49 -3.71 5.09
CA GLY A 385 -3.87 -3.64 4.63
C GLY A 385 -4.05 -3.08 3.22
N GLY A 386 -3.00 -3.16 2.39
CA GLY A 386 -2.96 -2.42 1.13
C GLY A 386 -2.89 -0.90 1.34
N GLY A 387 -2.59 -0.44 2.55
CA GLY A 387 -2.48 0.95 3.01
C GLY A 387 -3.72 1.46 3.72
N PRO A 388 -4.83 1.66 3.05
CA PRO A 388 -5.97 2.42 3.56
C PRO A 388 -6.59 1.94 4.87
N ILE A 389 -6.81 0.63 5.04
CA ILE A 389 -7.43 0.13 6.28
C ILE A 389 -6.53 0.37 7.50
N ALA A 390 -5.19 0.21 7.33
CA ALA A 390 -4.24 0.46 8.40
C ALA A 390 -4.19 1.95 8.77
N ARG A 391 -4.20 2.85 7.76
CA ARG A 391 -4.21 4.31 7.96
C ARG A 391 -5.46 4.79 8.67
N LEU A 392 -6.63 4.37 8.19
CA LEU A 392 -7.91 4.76 8.80
C LEU A 392 -8.04 4.19 10.20
N TRP A 393 -7.64 2.93 10.42
CA TRP A 393 -7.66 2.31 11.75
C TRP A 393 -6.74 3.03 12.74
N ALA A 394 -5.48 3.26 12.33
CA ALA A 394 -4.51 3.99 13.14
C ALA A 394 -5.00 5.40 13.48
N THR A 395 -5.50 6.14 12.49
CA THR A 395 -6.02 7.49 12.69
C THR A 395 -7.25 7.48 13.61
N ALA A 396 -8.21 6.59 13.35
CA ALA A 396 -9.42 6.47 14.18
C ALA A 396 -9.09 6.13 15.64
N ALA A 397 -8.29 5.08 15.86
CA ALA A 397 -7.98 4.56 17.19
C ALA A 397 -7.17 5.54 18.07
N ASN A 398 -6.28 6.33 17.46
CA ASN A 398 -5.52 7.34 18.20
C ASN A 398 -6.36 8.59 18.55
N GLY A 399 -7.35 8.95 17.74
CA GLY A 399 -8.18 10.12 18.00
C GLY A 399 -7.44 11.46 17.99
N LEU A 400 -6.28 11.56 17.32
CA LEU A 400 -5.40 12.74 17.39
C LEU A 400 -5.62 13.74 16.25
N VAL A 401 -6.31 13.34 15.18
CA VAL A 401 -6.51 14.18 13.99
C VAL A 401 -7.87 14.89 14.09
N ASP A 402 -7.82 16.22 14.08
CA ASP A 402 -9.00 17.09 13.92
C ASP A 402 -8.56 18.35 13.13
N ILE A 403 -8.96 18.43 11.85
CA ILE A 403 -8.59 19.51 10.94
C ILE A 403 -9.81 20.20 10.30
N GLY A 404 -10.99 20.01 10.91
CA GLY A 404 -12.25 20.54 10.39
C GLY A 404 -12.86 19.69 9.29
N TYR A 405 -12.09 19.32 8.27
CA TYR A 405 -12.53 18.42 7.18
C TYR A 405 -12.44 16.94 7.57
N VAL A 406 -11.55 16.60 8.47
CA VAL A 406 -11.37 15.23 8.97
C VAL A 406 -11.29 15.26 10.49
N LYS A 407 -12.03 14.35 11.14
CA LYS A 407 -12.01 14.18 12.59
C LYS A 407 -11.96 12.72 12.99
N ALA A 408 -10.93 12.38 13.76
CA ALA A 408 -10.80 11.07 14.41
C ALA A 408 -11.52 11.08 15.76
N THR A 409 -12.24 9.99 16.11
CA THR A 409 -13.11 9.95 17.29
C THR A 409 -12.66 8.97 18.37
N GLY A 410 -11.62 8.17 18.12
CA GLY A 410 -11.21 7.02 18.94
C GLY A 410 -11.76 5.68 18.44
N SER A 411 -12.77 5.69 17.55
CA SER A 411 -13.38 4.48 16.97
C SER A 411 -13.81 4.64 15.52
N SER A 412 -13.77 5.87 15.01
CA SER A 412 -14.13 6.19 13.62
C SER A 412 -13.34 7.38 13.10
N VAL A 413 -13.42 7.59 11.80
CA VAL A 413 -12.96 8.80 11.11
C VAL A 413 -14.17 9.42 10.41
N GLN A 414 -14.49 10.67 10.76
CA GLN A 414 -15.48 11.49 10.08
C GLN A 414 -14.78 12.32 9.00
N ILE A 415 -15.35 12.33 7.79
CA ILE A 415 -14.81 12.99 6.61
C ILE A 415 -15.88 13.95 6.08
N ASN A 416 -15.62 15.24 6.18
CA ASN A 416 -16.54 16.29 5.79
C ASN A 416 -16.16 16.81 4.41
N LEU A 417 -17.00 16.59 3.41
CA LEU A 417 -16.82 17.09 2.06
C LEU A 417 -17.76 18.30 1.84
N PRO A 418 -17.22 19.47 1.51
CA PRO A 418 -18.01 20.70 1.40
C PRO A 418 -18.97 20.65 0.20
N LYS A 419 -19.94 21.56 0.16
CA LYS A 419 -20.83 21.75 -0.99
C LYS A 419 -20.02 21.95 -2.28
N THR A 420 -20.46 21.28 -3.35
CA THR A 420 -19.94 21.43 -4.73
C THR A 420 -20.96 22.12 -5.63
N ALA A 421 -20.68 22.21 -6.92
CA ALA A 421 -21.60 22.85 -7.88
C ALA A 421 -22.97 22.16 -7.95
N THR A 422 -23.00 20.81 -7.83
CA THR A 422 -24.23 20.03 -8.04
C THR A 422 -24.69 19.27 -6.79
N LYS A 423 -23.84 19.08 -5.79
CA LYS A 423 -24.13 18.31 -4.58
C LYS A 423 -23.94 19.12 -3.30
N GLY A 424 -24.82 18.90 -2.32
CA GLY A 424 -24.72 19.46 -0.97
C GLY A 424 -23.46 19.03 -0.21
N GLU A 425 -23.27 19.60 0.95
CA GLU A 425 -22.28 19.11 1.93
C GLU A 425 -22.65 17.68 2.39
N VAL A 426 -21.64 16.85 2.64
CA VAL A 426 -21.83 15.48 3.13
C VAL A 426 -20.74 15.13 4.14
N THR A 427 -21.10 14.41 5.17
CA THR A 427 -20.17 13.78 6.12
C THR A 427 -20.23 12.27 5.95
N PHE A 428 -19.11 11.66 5.60
CA PHE A 428 -18.93 10.21 5.65
C PHE A 428 -18.29 9.81 6.97
N GLU A 429 -18.65 8.66 7.49
CA GLU A 429 -18.04 8.10 8.69
C GLU A 429 -17.55 6.69 8.42
N TRP A 430 -16.23 6.51 8.43
CA TRP A 430 -15.63 5.18 8.43
C TRP A 430 -15.45 4.72 9.88
N LYS A 431 -16.08 3.61 10.23
CA LYS A 431 -15.95 2.99 11.56
C LYS A 431 -14.93 1.86 11.52
N ILE A 432 -14.17 1.71 12.60
CA ILE A 432 -13.24 0.56 12.73
C ILE A 432 -14.05 -0.73 12.57
N PRO A 433 -13.74 -1.55 11.54
CA PRO A 433 -14.48 -2.78 11.29
C PRO A 433 -14.11 -3.86 12.31
N LYS A 434 -14.96 -4.85 12.44
CA LYS A 434 -14.72 -6.00 13.31
C LYS A 434 -13.58 -6.90 12.80
N TRP A 435 -13.35 -6.90 11.48
CA TRP A 435 -12.39 -7.77 10.80
C TRP A 435 -11.52 -7.00 9.82
N SER A 436 -10.29 -7.53 9.57
CA SER A 436 -9.51 -7.19 8.37
C SER A 436 -9.71 -8.32 7.36
N ASN A 437 -10.48 -8.07 6.31
CA ASN A 437 -10.78 -9.00 5.22
C ASN A 437 -10.75 -8.30 3.87
N ALA A 438 -11.04 -9.01 2.79
CA ALA A 438 -10.94 -8.45 1.44
C ALA A 438 -11.86 -7.24 1.26
N ILE A 439 -13.14 -7.34 1.61
CA ILE A 439 -14.13 -6.27 1.43
C ILE A 439 -13.78 -5.04 2.27
N GLU A 440 -13.40 -5.22 3.55
CA GLU A 440 -13.08 -4.07 4.41
C GLU A 440 -11.79 -3.36 3.99
N ARG A 441 -10.81 -4.08 3.38
CA ARG A 441 -9.64 -3.43 2.76
C ARG A 441 -10.03 -2.58 1.55
N ASP A 442 -10.95 -3.07 0.72
CA ASP A 442 -11.44 -2.35 -0.46
C ASP A 442 -12.34 -1.17 -0.06
N ARG A 443 -13.24 -1.36 0.92
CA ARG A 443 -14.06 -0.27 1.49
C ARG A 443 -13.19 0.84 2.06
N ALA A 444 -12.18 0.49 2.86
CA ALA A 444 -11.25 1.46 3.41
C ALA A 444 -10.51 2.25 2.32
N ARG A 445 -10.17 1.61 1.18
CA ARG A 445 -9.53 2.30 0.05
C ARG A 445 -10.45 3.38 -0.54
N THR A 446 -11.73 3.12 -0.62
CA THR A 446 -12.71 4.13 -1.06
C THR A 446 -12.81 5.29 -0.08
N TYR A 447 -12.92 5.01 1.21
CA TYR A 447 -12.99 6.06 2.23
C TYR A 447 -11.70 6.87 2.35
N PHE A 448 -10.53 6.25 2.15
CA PHE A 448 -9.27 6.97 2.19
C PHE A 448 -9.07 7.92 1.01
N GLN A 449 -9.68 7.66 -0.14
CA GLN A 449 -9.75 8.63 -1.24
C GLN A 449 -10.51 9.89 -0.81
N ALA A 450 -11.66 9.73 -0.15
CA ALA A 450 -12.43 10.87 0.38
C ALA A 450 -11.64 11.61 1.48
N TYR A 451 -10.94 10.87 2.35
CA TYR A 451 -10.03 11.44 3.34
C TYR A 451 -8.94 12.29 2.67
N SER A 452 -8.30 11.76 1.63
CA SER A 452 -7.24 12.46 0.90
C SER A 452 -7.73 13.75 0.26
N ALA A 453 -8.94 13.73 -0.31
CA ALA A 453 -9.56 14.93 -0.86
C ALA A 453 -9.89 15.98 0.22
N ALA A 454 -10.40 15.54 1.38
CA ALA A 454 -10.69 16.40 2.53
C ALA A 454 -9.39 17.00 3.13
N ALA A 455 -8.34 16.20 3.29
CA ALA A 455 -7.04 16.66 3.75
C ALA A 455 -6.41 17.67 2.77
N ALA A 456 -6.53 17.43 1.46
CA ALA A 456 -6.01 18.35 0.43
C ALA A 456 -6.69 19.72 0.46
N LEU A 457 -7.98 19.80 0.81
CA LEU A 457 -8.65 21.09 1.04
C LEU A 457 -7.96 21.86 2.17
N TYR A 458 -7.75 21.19 3.31
CA TYR A 458 -7.05 21.79 4.45
C TYR A 458 -5.62 22.22 4.08
N PHE A 459 -4.84 21.37 3.41
CA PHE A 459 -3.47 21.69 3.02
C PHE A 459 -3.42 22.90 2.05
N THR A 460 -4.38 23.00 1.13
CA THR A 460 -4.50 24.17 0.24
C THR A 460 -4.74 25.44 1.02
N GLU A 461 -5.61 25.40 2.02
CA GLU A 461 -5.85 26.56 2.90
C GLU A 461 -4.61 26.96 3.68
N GLN A 462 -3.85 25.99 4.22
CA GLN A 462 -2.63 26.28 4.95
C GLN A 462 -1.54 26.86 4.03
N ALA A 463 -1.35 26.28 2.84
CA ALA A 463 -0.40 26.80 1.85
C ALA A 463 -0.71 28.25 1.45
N LEU A 464 -1.98 28.57 1.22
CA LEU A 464 -2.41 29.95 0.93
C LEU A 464 -2.17 30.89 2.11
N LYS A 465 -2.38 30.45 3.35
CA LYS A 465 -2.06 31.25 4.56
C LYS A 465 -0.56 31.57 4.64
N GLU A 466 0.32 30.61 4.34
CA GLU A 466 1.76 30.84 4.28
C GLU A 466 2.10 31.93 3.25
N MET A 467 1.53 31.84 2.06
CA MET A 467 1.75 32.82 0.99
C MET A 467 1.24 34.22 1.37
N TYR A 468 0.03 34.32 1.92
CA TYR A 468 -0.52 35.62 2.37
C TYR A 468 0.31 36.24 3.51
N ALA A 469 0.97 35.41 4.31
CA ALA A 469 1.90 35.88 5.35
C ALA A 469 3.30 36.25 4.79
N GLY A 470 3.49 36.17 3.46
CA GLY A 470 4.77 36.49 2.82
C GLY A 470 5.84 35.37 2.94
N ARG A 471 5.49 34.21 3.46
CA ARG A 471 6.39 33.05 3.56
C ARG A 471 6.28 32.20 2.29
N THR A 472 7.08 32.52 1.28
CA THR A 472 7.00 31.93 -0.07
C THR A 472 8.16 31.00 -0.40
N THR A 473 9.08 30.78 0.53
CA THR A 473 10.22 29.85 0.36
C THR A 473 9.70 28.41 0.45
N THR A 474 10.22 27.54 -0.44
CA THR A 474 9.81 26.13 -0.53
C THR A 474 10.96 25.15 -0.34
N TRP A 475 12.18 25.65 -0.22
CA TRP A 475 13.40 24.86 -0.12
C TRP A 475 14.41 25.51 0.83
N SER A 476 15.17 24.68 1.53
CA SER A 476 16.25 25.06 2.45
C SER A 476 17.59 24.50 1.97
N GLU A 477 18.65 25.29 2.12
CA GLU A 477 20.02 24.86 1.85
C GLU A 477 20.46 23.78 2.84
N PHE A 478 21.31 22.86 2.40
CA PHE A 478 21.86 21.78 3.23
C PHE A 478 23.32 21.48 2.89
N THR A 479 23.97 20.77 3.80
CA THR A 479 25.33 20.23 3.59
C THR A 479 25.28 18.72 3.78
N VAL A 480 25.96 17.97 2.92
CA VAL A 480 26.09 16.52 3.07
C VAL A 480 27.10 16.22 4.18
N PRO A 481 26.72 15.52 5.26
CA PRO A 481 27.63 15.19 6.35
C PRO A 481 28.59 14.06 5.97
N GLU A 482 29.76 14.03 6.60
CA GLU A 482 30.70 12.91 6.47
C GLU A 482 30.14 11.61 7.07
N GLU A 483 29.40 11.72 8.16
CA GLU A 483 28.83 10.60 8.91
C GLU A 483 27.38 10.92 9.29
N ALA A 484 26.45 10.00 8.99
CA ALA A 484 25.08 10.09 9.46
C ALA A 484 24.41 8.71 9.51
N VAL A 485 23.43 8.59 10.41
CA VAL A 485 22.46 7.49 10.47
C VAL A 485 21.07 8.11 10.46
N ALA A 486 20.24 7.70 9.54
CA ALA A 486 18.91 8.27 9.36
C ALA A 486 17.90 7.23 8.90
N CYS A 487 16.63 7.52 9.16
CA CYS A 487 15.49 6.79 8.61
C CYS A 487 14.39 7.78 8.22
N GLY A 488 13.70 7.48 7.13
CA GLY A 488 12.50 8.17 6.73
C GLY A 488 11.32 7.21 6.82
N PHE A 489 10.20 7.71 7.29
CA PHE A 489 8.94 6.98 7.38
C PHE A 489 7.88 7.69 6.56
N HIS A 490 7.10 6.93 5.84
CA HIS A 490 6.02 7.41 5.01
C HIS A 490 4.99 6.28 4.80
N GLU A 491 3.80 6.63 4.37
CA GLU A 491 2.82 5.71 3.84
C GLU A 491 2.83 5.82 2.31
N ALA A 492 3.37 4.83 1.60
CA ALA A 492 3.09 4.72 0.18
C ALA A 492 1.62 4.34 -0.03
N VAL A 493 1.10 4.49 -1.23
CA VAL A 493 -0.31 4.16 -1.52
C VAL A 493 -0.72 2.78 -0.99
N ARG A 494 0.19 1.81 -1.01
CA ARG A 494 -0.04 0.42 -0.55
C ARG A 494 0.30 0.14 0.90
N GLY A 495 0.67 1.17 1.65
CA GLY A 495 0.94 1.10 3.10
C GLY A 495 2.36 1.52 3.47
N VAL A 496 2.88 0.92 4.52
CA VAL A 496 4.13 1.31 5.17
C VAL A 496 5.32 1.36 4.21
N LEU A 497 6.01 2.49 4.21
CA LEU A 497 7.26 2.68 3.51
C LEU A 497 8.29 3.25 4.48
N SER A 498 9.47 2.66 4.51
CA SER A 498 10.61 3.23 5.22
C SER A 498 11.88 3.12 4.39
N HIS A 499 12.72 4.13 4.50
CA HIS A 499 14.08 4.12 3.97
C HIS A 499 15.06 4.27 5.12
N HIS A 500 16.11 3.47 5.12
CA HIS A 500 17.16 3.48 6.14
C HIS A 500 18.50 3.77 5.49
N LEU A 501 19.19 4.78 5.97
CA LEU A 501 20.43 5.33 5.38
C LEU A 501 21.54 5.37 6.42
N VAL A 502 22.71 4.89 6.02
CA VAL A 502 23.97 5.09 6.73
C VAL A 502 24.94 5.78 5.79
N ILE A 503 25.45 6.94 6.19
CA ILE A 503 26.48 7.69 5.48
C ILE A 503 27.83 7.48 6.18
N ARG A 504 28.88 7.23 5.38
CA ARG A 504 30.29 7.19 5.80
C ARG A 504 31.13 7.90 4.73
N LYS A 505 32.00 8.82 5.15
CA LYS A 505 32.87 9.61 4.25
C LYS A 505 32.07 10.32 3.16
N GLY A 506 30.92 10.90 3.51
CA GLY A 506 30.04 11.61 2.57
C GLY A 506 29.36 10.73 1.51
N LYS A 507 29.41 9.40 1.63
CA LYS A 507 28.81 8.45 0.69
C LYS A 507 27.88 7.47 1.38
N ILE A 508 26.95 6.89 0.63
CA ILE A 508 26.06 5.85 1.12
C ILE A 508 26.88 4.60 1.44
N ALA A 509 26.98 4.26 2.72
CA ALA A 509 27.60 3.01 3.18
C ALA A 509 26.57 1.87 3.21
N ASN A 510 25.33 2.15 3.62
CA ASN A 510 24.19 1.24 3.53
C ASN A 510 22.92 2.01 3.24
N TYR A 511 22.04 1.43 2.42
CA TYR A 511 20.73 1.99 2.08
C TYR A 511 19.70 0.87 1.91
N HIS A 512 18.64 0.93 2.68
CA HIS A 512 17.58 -0.07 2.60
C HIS A 512 16.20 0.55 2.51
N PRO A 513 15.54 0.46 1.33
CA PRO A 513 14.11 0.77 1.22
C PRO A 513 13.27 -0.44 1.60
N TYR A 514 12.26 -0.24 2.43
CA TYR A 514 11.26 -1.23 2.79
C TYR A 514 9.85 -0.77 2.39
N PRO A 515 9.44 -1.06 1.14
CA PRO A 515 8.11 -0.72 0.67
C PRO A 515 7.03 -1.68 1.21
N PRO A 516 5.73 -1.31 1.08
CA PRO A 516 4.63 -2.05 1.70
C PRO A 516 4.44 -3.47 1.16
N THR A 517 4.60 -3.66 -0.15
CA THR A 517 4.38 -4.99 -0.74
C THR A 517 5.36 -6.05 -0.27
N PRO A 518 6.65 -5.79 0.00
CA PRO A 518 7.50 -6.75 0.71
C PRO A 518 6.98 -7.19 2.08
N TRP A 519 6.28 -6.32 2.82
CA TRP A 519 5.61 -6.71 4.05
C TRP A 519 4.46 -7.68 3.77
N ASN A 520 3.55 -7.29 2.86
CA ASN A 520 2.35 -8.06 2.55
C ASN A 520 2.64 -9.37 1.80
N ALA A 521 3.59 -9.36 0.85
CA ALA A 521 4.00 -10.50 0.04
C ALA A 521 5.16 -11.29 0.67
N SER A 522 5.51 -11.02 1.92
CA SER A 522 6.58 -11.75 2.59
C SER A 522 6.29 -13.24 2.65
N PRO A 523 7.29 -14.09 2.42
CA PRO A 523 7.14 -15.52 2.57
C PRO A 523 7.05 -15.93 4.05
N ARG A 524 6.81 -17.21 4.29
CA ARG A 524 6.98 -17.82 5.61
C ARG A 524 8.36 -17.52 6.15
N ASP A 525 8.42 -17.15 7.39
CA ASP A 525 9.69 -16.91 8.08
C ASP A 525 10.32 -18.21 8.61
N ILE A 526 11.46 -18.08 9.27
CA ILE A 526 12.20 -19.22 9.85
C ILE A 526 11.44 -19.95 10.96
N TYR A 527 10.37 -19.35 11.48
CA TYR A 527 9.50 -19.95 12.50
C TYR A 527 8.23 -20.57 11.90
N GLY A 528 8.08 -20.52 10.56
CA GLY A 528 6.91 -21.03 9.85
C GLY A 528 5.72 -20.07 9.80
N THR A 529 5.85 -18.84 10.32
CA THR A 529 4.78 -17.84 10.30
C THR A 529 4.58 -17.30 8.87
N PRO A 530 3.39 -17.48 8.28
CA PRO A 530 3.11 -16.99 6.93
C PRO A 530 3.14 -15.47 6.86
N GLY A 531 3.45 -14.93 5.69
CA GLY A 531 3.25 -13.51 5.40
C GLY A 531 1.77 -13.18 5.16
N PRO A 532 1.42 -11.88 5.12
CA PRO A 532 0.03 -11.44 5.02
C PRO A 532 -0.77 -12.02 3.85
N TYR A 533 -0.20 -12.13 2.64
CA TYR A 533 -0.92 -12.74 1.51
C TYR A 533 -1.18 -14.22 1.73
N GLU A 534 -0.16 -14.95 2.19
CA GLU A 534 -0.27 -16.38 2.44
C GLU A 534 -1.31 -16.67 3.53
N ASP A 535 -1.28 -15.89 4.62
CA ASP A 535 -2.21 -16.01 5.74
C ASP A 535 -3.66 -15.63 5.34
N ALA A 536 -3.84 -14.54 4.57
CA ALA A 536 -5.15 -14.09 4.14
C ALA A 536 -5.82 -15.03 3.13
N VAL A 537 -5.03 -15.72 2.29
CA VAL A 537 -5.54 -16.67 1.30
C VAL A 537 -5.77 -18.04 1.91
N GLN A 538 -4.88 -18.48 2.79
CA GLN A 538 -5.04 -19.74 3.50
C GLN A 538 -6.30 -19.70 4.38
N ASN A 539 -7.10 -20.74 4.36
CA ASN A 539 -8.41 -20.83 5.00
C ASN A 539 -9.50 -19.93 4.39
N THR A 540 -9.24 -19.24 3.28
CA THR A 540 -10.29 -18.53 2.54
C THR A 540 -11.32 -19.53 2.02
N PRO A 541 -12.62 -19.37 2.36
CA PRO A 541 -13.67 -20.19 1.81
C PRO A 541 -13.92 -19.86 0.33
N ILE A 542 -14.35 -20.87 -0.42
CA ILE A 542 -14.67 -20.77 -1.85
C ILE A 542 -16.17 -20.61 -1.99
N PHE A 543 -16.59 -19.45 -2.47
CA PHE A 543 -17.98 -19.11 -2.80
C PHE A 543 -18.27 -19.23 -4.29
N GLU A 544 -17.24 -19.38 -5.13
CA GLU A 544 -17.41 -19.60 -6.56
C GLU A 544 -18.30 -20.82 -6.81
N GLU A 545 -19.32 -20.66 -7.67
CA GLU A 545 -20.30 -21.70 -7.96
C GLU A 545 -19.80 -22.74 -8.97
N ASN A 546 -18.70 -22.44 -9.68
CA ASN A 546 -18.08 -23.34 -10.64
C ASN A 546 -17.42 -24.53 -9.93
N GLY A 547 -17.51 -25.72 -10.54
CA GLY A 547 -16.73 -26.88 -10.10
C GLY A 547 -15.24 -26.78 -10.48
N PRO A 548 -14.41 -27.75 -10.03
CA PRO A 548 -12.95 -27.70 -10.22
C PRO A 548 -12.51 -27.46 -11.66
N ASP A 549 -13.18 -28.05 -12.65
CA ASP A 549 -12.82 -27.93 -14.08
C ASP A 549 -13.00 -26.52 -14.65
N LYS A 550 -13.85 -25.69 -14.04
CA LYS A 550 -14.15 -24.32 -14.47
C LYS A 550 -13.79 -23.29 -13.43
N PHE A 551 -13.14 -23.71 -12.35
CA PHE A 551 -12.75 -22.84 -11.25
C PHE A 551 -11.82 -21.72 -11.72
N LYS A 552 -12.11 -20.49 -11.33
CA LYS A 552 -11.37 -19.27 -11.69
C LYS A 552 -10.53 -18.73 -10.54
N GLY A 553 -10.89 -19.06 -9.30
CA GLY A 553 -10.24 -18.59 -8.09
C GLY A 553 -10.58 -17.14 -7.73
N VAL A 554 -11.80 -16.69 -8.05
CA VAL A 554 -12.19 -15.29 -7.83
C VAL A 554 -12.06 -14.86 -6.36
N ASP A 555 -12.40 -15.73 -5.41
CA ASP A 555 -12.30 -15.42 -3.98
C ASP A 555 -10.84 -15.31 -3.53
N ILE A 556 -9.95 -16.15 -4.08
CA ILE A 556 -8.51 -16.06 -3.88
C ILE A 556 -7.97 -14.74 -4.44
N MET A 557 -8.41 -14.37 -5.66
CA MET A 557 -7.98 -13.14 -6.30
C MET A 557 -8.47 -11.90 -5.56
N ARG A 558 -9.70 -11.89 -5.05
CA ARG A 558 -10.23 -10.81 -4.21
C ARG A 558 -9.43 -10.70 -2.91
N ALA A 559 -9.11 -11.83 -2.26
CA ALA A 559 -8.26 -11.82 -1.08
C ALA A 559 -6.90 -11.15 -1.33
N VAL A 560 -6.19 -11.53 -2.39
CA VAL A 560 -4.87 -10.98 -2.73
C VAL A 560 -4.96 -9.54 -3.24
N ARG A 561 -5.86 -9.25 -4.19
CA ARG A 561 -5.97 -7.92 -4.80
C ARG A 561 -6.43 -6.85 -3.82
N SER A 562 -7.18 -7.21 -2.77
CA SER A 562 -7.57 -6.25 -1.73
C SER A 562 -6.38 -5.58 -1.03
N PHE A 563 -5.19 -6.22 -1.05
CA PHE A 563 -3.94 -5.63 -0.55
C PHE A 563 -3.23 -4.72 -1.56
N ASP A 564 -3.73 -4.59 -2.80
CA ASP A 564 -3.10 -3.80 -3.85
C ASP A 564 -1.63 -4.18 -4.10
N PRO A 565 -1.32 -5.39 -4.64
CA PRO A 565 0.05 -5.83 -4.83
C PRO A 565 0.85 -4.94 -5.81
N CYS A 566 2.06 -4.55 -5.38
CA CYS A 566 3.01 -3.81 -6.20
C CYS A 566 4.41 -4.44 -6.14
N LEU A 567 4.69 -5.36 -7.02
CA LEU A 567 5.93 -6.15 -7.02
C LEU A 567 7.17 -5.43 -7.59
N PRO A 568 7.09 -4.39 -8.46
CA PRO A 568 8.25 -3.59 -8.82
C PRO A 568 8.96 -3.00 -7.61
N CYS A 569 8.22 -2.79 -6.52
CA CYS A 569 8.79 -2.38 -5.24
C CYS A 569 9.69 -3.45 -4.59
N GLY A 570 9.63 -4.71 -5.05
CA GLY A 570 10.37 -5.83 -4.44
C GLY A 570 11.16 -6.75 -5.39
N VAL A 571 11.30 -6.46 -6.72
CA VAL A 571 11.45 -7.52 -7.69
C VAL A 571 12.42 -7.30 -8.86
N HIS A 572 13.08 -8.38 -9.41
CA HIS A 572 13.83 -8.41 -10.69
C HIS A 572 13.70 -9.73 -11.47
N MET A 573 13.79 -9.62 -12.82
CA MET A 573 13.62 -10.74 -13.76
C MET A 573 14.97 -11.35 -14.21
N PHE A 574 15.02 -12.69 -14.30
CA PHE A 574 16.01 -13.43 -15.10
C PHE A 574 15.28 -14.25 -16.17
N LEU A 575 15.62 -14.02 -17.45
CA LEU A 575 15.21 -14.90 -18.56
C LEU A 575 16.27 -15.98 -18.72
N GLY A 576 15.97 -17.20 -18.29
CA GLY A 576 16.78 -18.38 -18.57
C GLY A 576 16.08 -19.29 -19.56
N ASP A 577 16.81 -19.70 -20.59
CA ASP A 577 16.55 -20.76 -21.57
C ASP A 577 15.09 -20.99 -22.02
N GLY A 578 14.69 -20.23 -23.01
CA GLY A 578 13.80 -20.43 -24.14
C GLY A 578 12.80 -21.59 -24.24
N LYS A 579 12.22 -22.11 -23.14
CA LYS A 579 11.07 -23.02 -23.20
C LYS A 579 9.79 -22.26 -22.90
N VAL A 580 9.00 -22.03 -23.93
CA VAL A 580 7.61 -21.55 -23.81
C VAL A 580 6.78 -22.69 -23.24
N LEU A 581 6.27 -22.50 -22.02
CA LEU A 581 5.20 -23.33 -21.47
C LEU A 581 3.88 -22.72 -21.92
N GLU A 582 2.99 -23.55 -22.49
CA GLU A 582 1.64 -23.12 -22.80
C GLU A 582 0.94 -22.70 -21.50
N THR A 583 0.64 -21.41 -21.39
CA THR A 583 -0.18 -20.85 -20.32
C THR A 583 -1.47 -20.37 -20.91
N ARG A 584 -2.60 -20.81 -20.33
CA ARG A 584 -3.91 -20.20 -20.65
C ARG A 584 -3.97 -18.84 -19.97
N HIS A 585 -3.86 -17.78 -20.75
CA HIS A 585 -3.99 -16.42 -20.25
C HIS A 585 -5.45 -15.97 -20.32
N SER A 586 -6.01 -15.60 -19.18
CA SER A 586 -7.20 -14.77 -19.12
C SER A 586 -6.82 -13.38 -18.64
N PRO A 587 -7.12 -12.29 -19.39
CA PRO A 587 -6.85 -10.92 -18.94
C PRO A 587 -7.60 -10.58 -17.64
N MET A 588 -8.67 -11.34 -17.33
CA MET A 588 -9.46 -11.15 -16.09
C MET A 588 -8.91 -11.92 -14.90
N PHE A 589 -8.33 -13.10 -15.09
CA PHE A 589 -7.96 -14.01 -14.00
C PHE A 589 -6.45 -14.23 -13.86
N GLY A 590 -5.67 -13.96 -14.90
CA GLY A 590 -4.24 -14.29 -14.93
C GLY A 590 -3.96 -15.61 -15.64
N ALA A 591 -2.73 -16.09 -15.55
CA ALA A 591 -2.33 -17.38 -16.08
C ALA A 591 -2.68 -18.46 -15.05
N VAL A 592 -3.52 -19.41 -15.42
CA VAL A 592 -3.90 -20.56 -14.59
C VAL A 592 -3.14 -21.78 -15.09
N ARG A 593 -2.44 -22.49 -14.21
CA ARG A 593 -1.85 -23.80 -14.46
C ARG A 593 -2.52 -24.82 -13.56
N GLN A 594 -2.89 -25.96 -14.16
CA GLN A 594 -3.15 -27.20 -13.44
C GLN A 594 -1.92 -28.08 -13.63
N GLU A 595 -1.34 -28.57 -12.56
CA GLU A 595 -0.30 -29.62 -12.57
C GLU A 595 -0.91 -30.96 -12.21
#